data_ed9332b68db716dc6922bea8c59a6e23
#
_entry.id   ed9332b68db716dc6922bea8c59a6e23
#
_cell.length_a   1.000
_cell.length_b   1.000
_cell.length_c   1.000
_cell.angle_alpha   90.00
_cell.angle_beta   90.00
_cell.angle_gamma   90.00
#
_symmetry.space_group_name_H-M   'P 1'
#
loop_
_entity.id
_entity.type
_entity.pdbx_description
1 polymer ?
#
loop_
_entity_poly.entity_id
_entity_poly.type
_entity_poly.pdbx_seq_one_letter_code
_entity_poly.pdbx_strand_id
1 'polypeptide(L)'
;FVMEYDKYGNVIYALHQAPDGTLMYPKKNSIAGTHHIYDNKGLEIRTEYLGTDKKPMFVAREGYSIIEREYDKNGYETKQMFFDPNGKPTETSNGNATRTFVNDKHGNIIETWTYSLDKKVCLDRNGIAGIKFEYDSVGNQTKIIYYGKDKKPCETANGTAGETYEFNDKNLVTKITYLNKNLNPVKNIDNIAIIAYKYREDRAVYGDLP
;
A
#
# COMPACT_ATOMS: atom_id res chain seq x y z
N PHE A 1 3.04 13.11 23.15
CA PHE A 1 2.36 13.08 21.86
C PHE A 1 1.08 13.90 21.97
N VAL A 2 0.85 14.81 21.06
CA VAL A 2 -0.29 15.74 21.05
C VAL A 2 -1.01 15.64 19.71
N MET A 3 -2.34 15.66 19.75
CA MET A 3 -3.19 15.72 18.57
C MET A 3 -4.01 17.01 18.59
N GLU A 4 -4.09 17.68 17.45
CA GLU A 4 -4.97 18.80 17.21
C GLU A 4 -6.06 18.37 16.23
N TYR A 5 -7.29 18.85 16.45
CA TYR A 5 -8.46 18.42 15.68
C TYR A 5 -9.16 19.61 15.03
N ASP A 6 -9.78 19.38 13.90
CA ASP A 6 -10.71 20.35 13.32
C ASP A 6 -12.07 20.31 14.05
N LYS A 7 -12.99 21.18 13.62
CA LYS A 7 -14.34 21.26 14.19
C LYS A 7 -15.22 20.03 13.93
N TYR A 8 -14.78 19.12 13.07
CA TYR A 8 -15.49 17.88 12.71
C TYR A 8 -14.89 16.66 13.43
N GLY A 9 -13.79 16.84 14.18
CA GLY A 9 -13.11 15.77 14.89
C GLY A 9 -12.01 15.07 14.07
N ASN A 10 -11.65 15.58 12.90
CA ASN A 10 -10.52 15.04 12.13
C ASN A 10 -9.21 15.52 12.74
N VAL A 11 -8.21 14.64 12.83
CA VAL A 11 -6.87 14.99 13.30
C VAL A 11 -6.17 15.85 12.24
N ILE A 12 -5.92 17.13 12.52
CA ILE A 12 -5.17 18.02 11.63
C ILE A 12 -3.68 18.02 11.90
N TYR A 13 -3.27 17.84 13.18
CA TYR A 13 -1.87 17.62 13.54
C TYR A 13 -1.72 16.46 14.50
N ALA A 14 -0.66 15.67 14.31
CA ALA A 14 -0.21 14.65 15.26
C ALA A 14 1.28 14.89 15.52
N LEU A 15 1.65 15.36 16.73
CA LEU A 15 2.95 15.96 17.02
C LEU A 15 3.64 15.27 18.20
N HIS A 16 4.95 15.07 18.10
CA HIS A 16 5.80 14.66 19.21
C HIS A 16 6.33 15.90 19.91
N GLN A 17 6.01 16.08 21.18
CA GLN A 17 6.44 17.21 22.01
C GLN A 17 7.21 16.73 23.23
N ALA A 18 8.21 17.49 23.63
CA ALA A 18 8.88 17.40 24.91
C ALA A 18 7.96 17.97 26.03
N PRO A 19 8.27 17.76 27.32
CA PRO A 19 7.48 18.28 28.43
C PRO A 19 7.30 19.80 28.46
N ASP A 20 8.23 20.55 27.87
CA ASP A 20 8.19 22.02 27.73
C ASP A 20 7.35 22.51 26.53
N GLY A 21 6.74 21.56 25.76
CA GLY A 21 5.92 21.86 24.60
C GLY A 21 6.70 22.00 23.28
N THR A 22 8.03 21.95 23.30
CA THR A 22 8.83 22.02 22.06
C THR A 22 8.68 20.74 21.22
N LEU A 23 8.65 20.89 19.90
CA LEU A 23 8.60 19.72 19.00
C LEU A 23 9.93 18.97 19.05
N MET A 24 9.83 17.63 19.01
CA MET A 24 10.98 16.75 19.09
C MET A 24 10.90 15.58 18.13
N TYR A 25 12.04 15.03 17.77
CA TYR A 25 12.14 13.75 17.09
C TYR A 25 12.14 12.63 18.15
N PRO A 26 11.14 11.72 18.19
CA PRO A 26 11.09 10.64 19.19
C PRO A 26 12.21 9.62 19.03
N LYS A 27 12.78 9.52 17.84
CA LYS A 27 13.92 8.66 17.49
C LYS A 27 14.81 9.34 16.43
N LYS A 28 16.06 8.87 16.32
CA LYS A 28 16.94 9.27 15.22
C LYS A 28 16.28 8.92 13.87
N ASN A 29 16.34 9.84 12.91
CA ASN A 29 15.74 9.72 11.58
C ASN A 29 14.21 9.53 11.55
N SER A 30 13.50 9.96 12.60
CA SER A 30 12.04 10.03 12.63
C SER A 30 11.53 11.42 12.24
N ILE A 31 10.23 11.57 12.15
CA ILE A 31 9.53 12.85 11.96
C ILE A 31 9.14 13.44 13.32
N ALA A 32 8.98 14.75 13.39
CA ALA A 32 8.45 15.42 14.59
C ALA A 32 6.91 15.36 14.65
N GLY A 33 6.28 15.10 13.51
CA GLY A 33 4.82 14.92 13.45
C GLY A 33 4.31 14.84 12.03
N THR A 34 2.97 14.89 11.92
CA THR A 34 2.25 14.93 10.65
C THR A 34 1.23 16.06 10.67
N HIS A 35 0.96 16.62 9.48
CA HIS A 35 -0.15 17.53 9.23
C HIS A 35 -1.06 16.88 8.18
N HIS A 36 -2.37 16.91 8.43
CA HIS A 36 -3.39 16.29 7.62
C HIS A 36 -4.39 17.33 7.11
N ILE A 37 -4.71 17.28 5.82
CA ILE A 37 -5.66 18.17 5.17
C ILE A 37 -6.77 17.31 4.57
N TYR A 38 -8.01 17.74 4.80
CA TYR A 38 -9.22 17.03 4.39
C TYR A 38 -10.04 17.86 3.40
N ASP A 39 -10.76 17.18 2.54
CA ASP A 39 -11.78 17.82 1.68
C ASP A 39 -13.06 18.11 2.46
N ASN A 40 -14.05 18.66 1.77
CA ASN A 40 -15.36 18.98 2.36
C ASN A 40 -16.22 17.76 2.71
N LYS A 41 -15.79 16.56 2.31
CA LYS A 41 -16.43 15.27 2.66
C LYS A 41 -15.72 14.55 3.82
N GLY A 42 -14.62 15.13 4.34
CA GLY A 42 -13.79 14.53 5.38
C GLY A 42 -12.80 13.49 4.87
N LEU A 43 -12.55 13.42 3.57
CA LEU A 43 -11.52 12.56 3.00
C LEU A 43 -10.15 13.24 3.09
N GLU A 44 -9.13 12.53 3.59
CA GLU A 44 -7.77 13.05 3.72
C GLU A 44 -7.11 13.17 2.34
N ILE A 45 -7.03 14.40 1.84
CA ILE A 45 -6.46 14.68 0.51
C ILE A 45 -4.95 14.95 0.54
N ARG A 46 -4.37 15.26 1.71
CA ARG A 46 -2.93 15.53 1.84
C ARG A 46 -2.42 15.20 3.22
N THR A 47 -1.25 14.57 3.28
CA THR A 47 -0.45 14.36 4.50
C THR A 47 0.93 14.97 4.29
N GLU A 48 1.41 15.73 5.26
CA GLU A 48 2.75 16.29 5.30
C GLU A 48 3.53 15.71 6.49
N TYR A 49 4.74 15.22 6.26
CA TYR A 49 5.66 14.82 7.33
C TYR A 49 6.46 16.03 7.79
N LEU A 50 6.42 16.30 9.10
CA LEU A 50 6.93 17.54 9.67
C LEU A 50 8.26 17.37 10.41
N GLY A 51 9.12 18.40 10.26
CA GLY A 51 10.25 18.65 11.14
C GLY A 51 9.84 19.36 12.43
N THR A 52 10.82 19.64 13.29
CA THR A 52 10.61 20.36 14.56
C THR A 52 10.24 21.84 14.37
N ASP A 53 10.38 22.39 13.16
CA ASP A 53 9.95 23.73 12.76
C ASP A 53 8.50 23.78 12.21
N LYS A 54 7.76 22.67 12.31
CA LYS A 54 6.42 22.46 11.72
C LYS A 54 6.37 22.58 10.20
N LYS A 55 7.49 22.49 9.50
CA LYS A 55 7.51 22.49 8.04
C LYS A 55 7.69 21.09 7.48
N PRO A 56 7.23 20.84 6.24
CA PRO A 56 7.46 19.57 5.58
C PRO A 56 8.95 19.22 5.55
N MET A 57 9.29 18.00 5.95
CA MET A 57 10.66 17.51 5.94
C MET A 57 10.80 16.25 5.11
N PHE A 58 11.93 16.08 4.44
CA PHE A 58 12.20 14.89 3.64
C PHE A 58 12.44 13.66 4.53
N VAL A 59 11.68 12.62 4.30
CA VAL A 59 11.80 11.33 5.00
C VAL A 59 12.60 10.38 4.12
N ALA A 60 13.91 10.26 4.36
CA ALA A 60 14.83 9.50 3.50
C ALA A 60 14.39 8.04 3.27
N ARG A 61 13.82 7.38 4.29
CA ARG A 61 13.31 6.01 4.18
C ARG A 61 12.15 5.90 3.18
N GLU A 62 11.31 6.92 3.09
CA GLU A 62 10.12 6.95 2.22
C GLU A 62 10.45 7.55 0.84
N GLY A 63 11.41 8.50 0.76
CA GLY A 63 11.79 9.22 -0.46
C GLY A 63 10.94 10.46 -0.74
N TYR A 64 10.09 10.88 0.19
CA TYR A 64 9.19 12.04 0.03
C TYR A 64 8.90 12.72 1.37
N SER A 65 8.18 13.84 1.30
CA SER A 65 7.70 14.61 2.45
C SER A 65 6.19 14.70 2.51
N ILE A 66 5.54 14.67 1.35
CA ILE A 66 4.13 14.98 1.19
C ILE A 66 3.50 13.88 0.32
N ILE A 67 2.29 13.46 0.72
CA ILE A 67 1.41 12.60 -0.09
C ILE A 67 0.16 13.41 -0.40
N GLU A 68 -0.26 13.43 -1.67
CA GLU A 68 -1.59 13.87 -2.08
C GLU A 68 -2.40 12.68 -2.59
N ARG A 69 -3.71 12.70 -2.31
CA ARG A 69 -4.65 11.62 -2.65
C ARG A 69 -5.82 12.14 -3.44
N GLU A 70 -6.25 11.35 -4.40
CA GLU A 70 -7.50 11.55 -5.14
C GLU A 70 -8.46 10.40 -4.86
N TYR A 71 -9.76 10.69 -4.86
CA TYR A 71 -10.82 9.74 -4.55
C TYR A 71 -11.88 9.74 -5.65
N ASP A 72 -12.57 8.63 -5.81
CA ASP A 72 -13.75 8.55 -6.66
C ASP A 72 -14.99 9.14 -5.97
N LYS A 73 -16.12 9.09 -6.68
CA LYS A 73 -17.42 9.58 -6.16
C LYS A 73 -17.92 8.83 -4.91
N ASN A 74 -17.44 7.60 -4.69
CA ASN A 74 -17.82 6.76 -3.55
C ASN A 74 -16.88 6.95 -2.36
N GLY A 75 -15.81 7.75 -2.51
CA GLY A 75 -14.79 7.96 -1.49
C GLY A 75 -13.67 6.91 -1.47
N TYR A 76 -13.56 6.09 -2.50
CA TYR A 76 -12.46 5.15 -2.63
C TYR A 76 -11.24 5.84 -3.27
N GLU A 77 -10.07 5.62 -2.67
CA GLU A 77 -8.82 6.19 -3.17
C GLU A 77 -8.49 5.65 -4.56
N THR A 78 -8.20 6.58 -5.50
CA THR A 78 -7.87 6.26 -6.90
C THR A 78 -6.44 6.61 -7.26
N LYS A 79 -5.78 7.47 -6.45
CA LYS A 79 -4.43 7.93 -6.78
C LYS A 79 -3.69 8.48 -5.58
N GLN A 80 -2.39 8.21 -5.53
CA GLN A 80 -1.41 8.83 -4.65
C GLN A 80 -0.33 9.53 -5.47
N MET A 81 0.06 10.72 -5.06
CA MET A 81 1.18 11.49 -5.63
C MET A 81 2.12 11.89 -4.52
N PHE A 82 3.42 11.89 -4.81
CA PHE A 82 4.47 12.11 -3.81
C PHE A 82 5.28 13.35 -4.14
N PHE A 83 5.60 14.14 -3.10
CA PHE A 83 6.29 15.41 -3.27
C PHE A 83 7.42 15.58 -2.24
N ASP A 84 8.42 16.37 -2.63
CA ASP A 84 9.50 16.84 -1.76
C ASP A 84 8.99 17.91 -0.76
N PRO A 85 9.83 18.41 0.18
CA PRO A 85 9.43 19.45 1.14
C PRO A 85 8.97 20.76 0.50
N ASN A 86 9.36 21.05 -0.74
CA ASN A 86 9.01 22.27 -1.47
C ASN A 86 7.76 22.11 -2.33
N GLY A 87 7.10 20.95 -2.26
CA GLY A 87 5.93 20.64 -3.07
C GLY A 87 6.24 20.27 -4.52
N LYS A 88 7.50 19.97 -4.86
CA LYS A 88 7.88 19.48 -6.18
C LYS A 88 7.67 17.97 -6.25
N PRO A 89 7.04 17.43 -7.33
CA PRO A 89 6.90 15.98 -7.49
C PRO A 89 8.23 15.24 -7.35
N THR A 90 8.24 14.15 -6.60
CA THR A 90 9.43 13.33 -6.36
C THR A 90 9.13 11.84 -6.47
N GLU A 91 10.15 11.01 -6.60
CA GLU A 91 10.01 9.57 -6.55
C GLU A 91 10.18 9.06 -5.12
N THR A 92 9.34 8.11 -4.75
CA THR A 92 9.47 7.39 -3.49
C THR A 92 10.73 6.55 -3.47
N SER A 93 11.12 6.05 -2.31
CA SER A 93 12.21 5.06 -2.20
C SER A 93 11.93 3.77 -2.99
N ASN A 94 10.68 3.52 -3.42
CA ASN A 94 10.31 2.41 -4.30
C ASN A 94 10.42 2.75 -5.79
N GLY A 95 10.83 3.99 -6.17
CA GLY A 95 11.08 4.40 -7.55
C GLY A 95 9.84 4.85 -8.32
N ASN A 96 8.72 5.12 -7.64
CA ASN A 96 7.52 5.65 -8.27
C ASN A 96 7.17 7.05 -7.73
N ALA A 97 6.70 7.94 -8.61
CA ALA A 97 6.20 9.27 -8.25
C ALA A 97 4.67 9.31 -8.09
N THR A 98 3.98 8.34 -8.67
CA THR A 98 2.53 8.22 -8.59
C THR A 98 2.14 6.76 -8.47
N ARG A 99 1.07 6.48 -7.74
CA ARG A 99 0.39 5.19 -7.69
C ARG A 99 -1.08 5.39 -8.00
N THR A 100 -1.66 4.51 -8.80
CA THR A 100 -3.11 4.53 -9.10
C THR A 100 -3.78 3.26 -8.62
N PHE A 101 -5.07 3.37 -8.33
CA PHE A 101 -5.91 2.28 -7.84
C PHE A 101 -7.21 2.24 -8.62
N VAL A 102 -7.67 1.04 -8.94
CA VAL A 102 -9.03 0.79 -9.41
C VAL A 102 -9.73 -0.02 -8.34
N ASN A 103 -10.91 0.43 -7.95
CA ASN A 103 -11.70 -0.22 -6.91
C ASN A 103 -12.95 -0.86 -7.54
N ASP A 104 -13.42 -1.96 -6.96
CA ASP A 104 -14.73 -2.52 -7.27
C ASP A 104 -15.85 -1.74 -6.55
N LYS A 105 -17.10 -2.17 -6.73
CA LYS A 105 -18.26 -1.54 -6.09
C LYS A 105 -18.30 -1.65 -4.56
N HIS A 106 -17.48 -2.53 -3.98
CA HIS A 106 -17.38 -2.75 -2.53
C HIS A 106 -16.20 -2.01 -1.90
N GLY A 107 -15.34 -1.36 -2.73
CA GLY A 107 -14.13 -0.68 -2.30
C GLY A 107 -12.88 -1.56 -2.25
N ASN A 108 -12.96 -2.80 -2.71
CA ASN A 108 -11.77 -3.63 -2.84
C ASN A 108 -10.91 -3.13 -4.00
N ILE A 109 -9.61 -2.99 -3.78
CA ILE A 109 -8.67 -2.64 -4.84
C ILE A 109 -8.54 -3.85 -5.77
N ILE A 110 -8.94 -3.70 -7.06
CA ILE A 110 -8.83 -4.74 -8.08
C ILE A 110 -7.63 -4.55 -9.01
N GLU A 111 -7.04 -3.34 -9.02
CA GLU A 111 -5.87 -3.06 -9.86
C GLU A 111 -5.06 -1.91 -9.28
N THR A 112 -3.71 -2.02 -9.29
CA THR A 112 -2.80 -0.93 -8.95
C THR A 112 -1.73 -0.78 -10.02
N TRP A 113 -1.25 0.46 -10.25
CA TRP A 113 -0.11 0.74 -11.13
C TRP A 113 0.80 1.80 -10.55
N THR A 114 2.10 1.70 -10.84
CA THR A 114 3.12 2.67 -10.46
C THR A 114 3.63 3.43 -11.68
N TYR A 115 3.87 4.74 -11.48
CA TYR A 115 4.32 5.65 -12.53
C TYR A 115 5.50 6.49 -12.03
N SER A 116 6.47 6.72 -12.92
CA SER A 116 7.60 7.62 -12.71
C SER A 116 7.21 9.09 -12.85
N LEU A 117 8.16 9.99 -12.64
CA LEU A 117 7.96 11.45 -12.77
C LEU A 117 7.51 11.86 -14.19
N ASP A 118 7.97 11.17 -15.24
CA ASP A 118 7.55 11.38 -16.63
C ASP A 118 6.20 10.74 -16.98
N LYS A 119 5.46 10.29 -15.96
CA LYS A 119 4.13 9.67 -16.05
C LYS A 119 4.07 8.38 -16.86
N LYS A 120 5.20 7.71 -17.03
CA LYS A 120 5.25 6.38 -17.64
C LYS A 120 5.15 5.30 -16.58
N VAL A 121 4.56 4.17 -16.95
CA VAL A 121 4.55 2.97 -16.11
C VAL A 121 6.00 2.60 -15.74
N CYS A 122 6.28 2.47 -14.45
CA CYS A 122 7.63 2.13 -13.95
C CYS A 122 7.58 0.87 -13.08
N LEU A 123 8.74 0.25 -12.90
CA LEU A 123 8.89 -0.84 -11.93
C LEU A 123 9.12 -0.23 -10.54
N ASP A 124 8.54 -0.87 -9.55
CA ASP A 124 8.92 -0.64 -8.16
C ASP A 124 10.23 -1.39 -7.83
N ARG A 125 10.67 -1.29 -6.58
CA ARG A 125 11.89 -1.96 -6.08
C ARG A 125 11.86 -3.48 -6.23
N ASN A 126 10.67 -4.10 -6.29
CA ASN A 126 10.48 -5.54 -6.46
C ASN A 126 10.41 -5.97 -7.92
N GLY A 127 10.59 -5.03 -8.88
CA GLY A 127 10.50 -5.32 -10.31
C GLY A 127 9.06 -5.42 -10.83
N ILE A 128 8.07 -4.87 -10.09
CA ILE A 128 6.65 -4.91 -10.40
C ILE A 128 6.18 -3.51 -10.78
N ALA A 129 5.39 -3.40 -11.85
CA ALA A 129 4.77 -2.15 -12.28
C ALA A 129 3.29 -2.05 -11.91
N GLY A 130 2.62 -3.18 -11.79
CA GLY A 130 1.21 -3.24 -11.42
C GLY A 130 0.83 -4.56 -10.82
N ILE A 131 -0.31 -4.58 -10.12
CA ILE A 131 -0.87 -5.78 -9.51
C ILE A 131 -2.37 -5.79 -9.79
N LYS A 132 -2.91 -6.97 -10.14
CA LYS A 132 -4.36 -7.19 -10.22
C LYS A 132 -4.79 -8.21 -9.19
N PHE A 133 -5.97 -7.96 -8.63
CA PHE A 133 -6.58 -8.79 -7.60
C PHE A 133 -7.96 -9.27 -8.06
N GLU A 134 -8.31 -10.50 -7.71
CA GLU A 134 -9.66 -11.03 -7.84
C GLU A 134 -10.19 -11.41 -6.45
N TYR A 135 -11.49 -11.25 -6.25
CA TYR A 135 -12.16 -11.54 -4.99
C TYR A 135 -13.37 -12.42 -5.24
N ASP A 136 -13.72 -13.24 -4.26
CA ASP A 136 -14.98 -13.96 -4.27
C ASP A 136 -16.16 -13.07 -3.80
N SER A 137 -17.35 -13.64 -3.77
CA SER A 137 -18.59 -12.92 -3.42
C SER A 137 -18.65 -12.47 -1.95
N VAL A 138 -17.80 -13.02 -1.08
CA VAL A 138 -17.73 -12.67 0.35
C VAL A 138 -16.54 -11.79 0.69
N GLY A 139 -15.70 -11.43 -0.31
CA GLY A 139 -14.59 -10.51 -0.19
C GLY A 139 -13.23 -11.17 0.07
N ASN A 140 -13.11 -12.48 0.02
CA ASN A 140 -11.80 -13.13 0.09
C ASN A 140 -11.02 -12.89 -1.20
N GLN A 141 -9.75 -12.54 -1.10
CA GLN A 141 -8.86 -12.38 -2.23
C GLN A 141 -8.49 -13.74 -2.79
N THR A 142 -9.01 -14.07 -3.99
CA THR A 142 -8.84 -15.40 -4.62
C THR A 142 -7.65 -15.46 -5.57
N LYS A 143 -7.13 -14.29 -6.02
CA LYS A 143 -6.03 -14.25 -6.97
C LYS A 143 -5.26 -12.95 -6.92
N ILE A 144 -3.94 -13.05 -7.09
CA ILE A 144 -3.01 -11.93 -7.31
C ILE A 144 -2.22 -12.22 -8.57
N ILE A 145 -2.04 -11.21 -9.44
CA ILE A 145 -1.16 -11.28 -10.60
C ILE A 145 -0.27 -10.04 -10.65
N TYR A 146 1.03 -10.24 -10.81
CA TYR A 146 2.05 -9.20 -10.93
C TYR A 146 2.33 -8.87 -12.40
N TYR A 147 2.48 -7.58 -12.71
CA TYR A 147 2.63 -7.08 -14.07
C TYR A 147 3.90 -6.25 -14.23
N GLY A 148 4.57 -6.42 -15.38
CA GLY A 148 5.71 -5.61 -15.80
C GLY A 148 5.30 -4.29 -16.46
N LYS A 149 6.29 -3.52 -16.92
CA LYS A 149 6.08 -2.24 -17.65
C LYS A 149 5.29 -2.39 -18.94
N ASP A 150 5.37 -3.54 -19.58
CA ASP A 150 4.64 -3.89 -20.81
C ASP A 150 3.18 -4.29 -20.55
N LYS A 151 2.75 -4.19 -19.29
CA LYS A 151 1.42 -4.59 -18.80
C LYS A 151 1.10 -6.06 -19.06
N LYS A 152 2.13 -6.92 -19.12
CA LYS A 152 1.99 -8.38 -19.16
C LYS A 152 2.37 -8.98 -17.81
N PRO A 153 1.87 -10.17 -17.46
CA PRO A 153 2.29 -10.87 -16.25
C PRO A 153 3.81 -11.03 -16.22
N CYS A 154 4.43 -10.69 -15.08
CA CYS A 154 5.88 -10.77 -14.89
C CYS A 154 6.21 -11.58 -13.64
N GLU A 155 7.34 -12.25 -13.65
CA GLU A 155 7.85 -12.97 -12.49
C GLU A 155 8.50 -12.00 -11.50
N THR A 156 8.21 -12.20 -10.24
CA THR A 156 8.89 -11.59 -9.10
C THR A 156 10.20 -12.30 -8.82
N ALA A 157 10.98 -11.78 -7.86
CA ALA A 157 12.17 -12.47 -7.35
C ALA A 157 11.88 -13.88 -6.79
N ASN A 158 10.63 -14.17 -6.42
CA ASN A 158 10.18 -15.48 -5.98
C ASN A 158 9.99 -16.50 -7.12
N GLY A 159 10.19 -16.09 -8.39
CA GLY A 159 10.02 -16.96 -9.56
C GLY A 159 8.56 -17.19 -9.96
N THR A 160 7.63 -16.40 -9.43
CA THR A 160 6.19 -16.50 -9.70
C THR A 160 5.63 -15.20 -10.25
N ALA A 161 4.62 -15.29 -11.12
CA ALA A 161 3.91 -14.13 -11.67
C ALA A 161 2.57 -13.88 -10.98
N GLY A 162 2.20 -14.72 -10.03
CA GLY A 162 0.97 -14.59 -9.27
C GLY A 162 0.66 -15.80 -8.42
N GLU A 163 -0.47 -15.72 -7.74
CA GLU A 163 -0.95 -16.75 -6.82
C GLU A 163 -2.47 -16.83 -6.89
N THR A 164 -3.00 -18.04 -6.66
CA THR A 164 -4.44 -18.24 -6.39
C THR A 164 -4.63 -18.82 -5.01
N TYR A 165 -5.78 -18.48 -4.40
CA TYR A 165 -6.16 -18.91 -3.06
C TYR A 165 -7.52 -19.61 -3.12
N GLU A 166 -7.63 -20.77 -2.45
CA GLU A 166 -8.88 -21.47 -2.22
C GLU A 166 -9.23 -21.37 -0.73
N PHE A 167 -10.52 -21.23 -0.43
CA PHE A 167 -11.02 -21.04 0.93
C PHE A 167 -12.04 -22.14 1.27
N ASN A 168 -12.19 -22.45 2.55
CA ASN A 168 -13.31 -23.27 3.04
C ASN A 168 -14.52 -22.38 3.41
N ASP A 169 -15.59 -23.01 3.86
CA ASP A 169 -16.82 -22.37 4.32
C ASP A 169 -16.68 -21.45 5.55
N LYS A 170 -15.52 -21.53 6.25
CA LYS A 170 -15.15 -20.65 7.37
C LYS A 170 -14.22 -19.51 6.94
N ASN A 171 -14.05 -19.28 5.63
CA ASN A 171 -13.12 -18.30 5.05
C ASN A 171 -11.64 -18.50 5.44
N LEU A 172 -11.24 -19.74 5.73
CA LEU A 172 -9.86 -20.10 5.97
C LEU A 172 -9.21 -20.57 4.67
N VAL A 173 -8.00 -20.11 4.37
CA VAL A 173 -7.24 -20.53 3.18
C VAL A 173 -6.94 -22.02 3.25
N THR A 174 -7.42 -22.79 2.28
CA THR A 174 -7.15 -24.22 2.20
C THR A 174 -6.08 -24.58 1.20
N LYS A 175 -5.82 -23.68 0.21
CA LYS A 175 -4.81 -23.94 -0.80
C LYS A 175 -4.27 -22.62 -1.37
N ILE A 176 -2.97 -22.59 -1.62
CA ILE A 176 -2.26 -21.55 -2.39
C ILE A 176 -1.62 -22.25 -3.58
N THR A 177 -1.79 -21.72 -4.78
CA THR A 177 -1.13 -22.19 -5.99
C THR A 177 -0.34 -21.06 -6.63
N TYR A 178 0.98 -21.26 -6.82
CA TYR A 178 1.85 -20.32 -7.50
C TYR A 178 1.72 -20.41 -9.01
N LEU A 179 1.74 -19.25 -9.69
CA LEU A 179 1.48 -19.14 -11.13
C LEU A 179 2.69 -18.56 -11.87
N ASN A 180 2.95 -19.08 -13.08
CA ASN A 180 3.91 -18.48 -14.02
C ASN A 180 3.27 -17.35 -14.85
N LYS A 181 4.05 -16.77 -15.79
CA LYS A 181 3.59 -15.70 -16.71
C LYS A 181 2.40 -16.09 -17.59
N ASN A 182 2.21 -17.37 -17.84
CA ASN A 182 1.08 -17.89 -18.61
C ASN A 182 -0.12 -18.27 -17.72
N LEU A 183 -0.02 -17.93 -16.43
CA LEU A 183 -1.00 -18.22 -15.39
C LEU A 183 -1.25 -19.73 -15.17
N ASN A 184 -0.25 -20.54 -15.46
CA ASN A 184 -0.24 -21.96 -15.14
C ASN A 184 0.52 -22.22 -13.84
N PRO A 185 0.18 -23.29 -13.08
CA PRO A 185 0.92 -23.66 -11.87
C PRO A 185 2.43 -23.81 -12.14
N VAL A 186 3.24 -23.27 -11.24
CA VAL A 186 4.71 -23.32 -11.32
C VAL A 186 5.31 -23.45 -9.93
N LYS A 187 6.49 -24.01 -9.84
CA LYS A 187 7.28 -23.99 -8.61
C LYS A 187 7.96 -22.64 -8.41
N ASN A 188 7.88 -22.11 -7.20
CA ASN A 188 8.62 -20.92 -6.77
C ASN A 188 10.11 -21.26 -6.53
N ILE A 189 10.89 -20.29 -6.05
CA ILE A 189 12.33 -20.46 -5.77
C ILE A 189 12.62 -21.54 -4.72
N ASP A 190 11.66 -21.83 -3.81
CA ASP A 190 11.76 -22.87 -2.80
C ASP A 190 11.29 -24.24 -3.32
N ASN A 191 11.07 -24.35 -4.65
CA ASN A 191 10.61 -25.57 -5.33
C ASN A 191 9.17 -26.01 -4.92
N ILE A 192 8.35 -25.08 -4.43
CA ILE A 192 6.96 -25.28 -4.00
C ILE A 192 6.03 -24.73 -5.09
N ALA A 193 5.10 -25.54 -5.59
CA ALA A 193 4.06 -25.14 -6.53
C ALA A 193 2.72 -24.90 -5.84
N ILE A 194 2.43 -25.68 -4.80
CA ILE A 194 1.15 -25.67 -4.08
C ILE A 194 1.43 -25.83 -2.59
N ILE A 195 0.74 -25.02 -1.79
CA ILE A 195 0.64 -25.20 -0.33
C ILE A 195 -0.80 -25.58 -0.02
N ALA A 196 -1.02 -26.65 0.73
CA ALA A 196 -2.34 -27.09 1.18
C ALA A 196 -2.43 -27.07 2.70
N TYR A 197 -3.49 -26.49 3.24
CA TYR A 197 -3.74 -26.37 4.67
C TYR A 197 -4.88 -27.30 5.09
N LYS A 198 -4.70 -27.96 6.23
CA LYS A 198 -5.74 -28.73 6.91
C LYS A 198 -5.97 -28.16 8.30
N TYR A 199 -7.17 -27.79 8.61
CA TYR A 199 -7.56 -27.24 9.90
C TYR A 199 -8.17 -28.35 10.76
N ARG A 200 -7.82 -28.36 12.06
CA ARG A 200 -8.47 -29.24 13.03
C ARG A 200 -9.81 -28.61 13.43
N GLU A 201 -10.82 -29.41 13.63
CA GLU A 201 -12.18 -28.93 13.97
C GLU A 201 -12.24 -28.26 15.36
N ASP A 202 -11.34 -28.61 16.26
CA ASP A 202 -11.37 -28.26 17.68
C ASP A 202 -10.46 -27.09 18.09
N ARG A 203 -9.62 -26.55 17.18
CA ARG A 203 -8.77 -25.38 17.46
C ARG A 203 -8.61 -24.50 16.23
N ALA A 204 -9.00 -23.21 16.38
CA ALA A 204 -8.47 -22.16 15.53
C ALA A 204 -6.97 -22.02 15.87
N VAL A 205 -6.10 -22.70 15.15
CA VAL A 205 -4.67 -22.46 15.24
C VAL A 205 -4.43 -21.20 14.43
N TYR A 206 -4.19 -20.09 15.11
CA TYR A 206 -3.47 -18.95 14.53
C TYR A 206 -2.06 -19.46 14.27
N GLY A 207 -1.85 -20.06 13.12
CA GLY A 207 -0.53 -20.30 12.59
C GLY A 207 -0.01 -18.99 12.07
N ASP A 208 1.18 -18.58 12.54
CA ASP A 208 1.93 -17.50 11.92
C ASP A 208 2.04 -17.84 10.42
N LEU A 209 1.40 -17.01 9.59
CA LEU A 209 1.63 -17.06 8.15
C LEU A 209 3.06 -16.56 7.90
N PRO A 210 3.89 -17.28 7.17
CA PRO A 210 5.24 -16.84 6.85
C PRO A 210 5.24 -15.57 6.01
#